data_c83a6d7696692b6a65eb52ba027da0bf
#
_entry.id   c83a6d7696692b6a65eb52ba027da0bf
#
_cell.length_a   1.000
_cell.length_b   1.000
_cell.length_c   1.000
_cell.angle_alpha   90.00
_cell.angle_beta   90.00
_cell.angle_gamma   90.00
#
_symmetry.space_group_name_H-M   'P 1'
#
loop_
_entity.id
_entity.type
_entity.pdbx_description
1 polymer ?
#
loop_
_entity_poly.entity_id
_entity_poly.type
_entity_poly.pdbx_seq_one_letter_code
_entity_poly.pdbx_strand_id
1 'polypeptide(L)'
;SNPSSEYRTAPFMVWNGKVTEIEIDRMLKDFKDAGCGGAFIHPRPGMITEYMSDEWYSLYRYAVDKGKEMGLDIWIYDENSYPSGFAGGHVPEDMPESYNQGQGLELTKTDLLPDKTDEYFIILKKEGDKWADITNALSQHKKAKGEYYLYKKTYLGKSDWYGGYSYVDLLVPGVTEKFIDLTMKGYEKTIKDEFGKSVFGIFTDEPNISSPGGLRWTPDLFEVFRKQWGYDLKPLLPLLDEETGNWKQVRHNYMETLLQMFVDRWSKPWHHYCETNNLKWTGHYWEHGWPQMNDGPDNMAMYAWHQVPAIDMLFNQFDETNPQAQFGNIRAVKELRSAANQTGCNRTLSETYGGGGWDETFKDFKRLGDWEYALGVNFMNQHLAHMTLTGARKYDYPPVFTYHSPWWPDYRELNDYYGRLSFVMSKGIQKNDILVLEPNSTLWSYYVHA
;
A
#
# COMPACT_ATOMS: atom_id res chain seq x y z
N SER A 1 21.53 23.40 16.03
CA SER A 1 22.03 22.04 16.24
C SER A 1 21.89 21.24 14.95
N ASN A 2 22.78 20.29 14.73
CA ASN A 2 22.75 19.37 13.61
C ASN A 2 22.05 18.08 14.08
N PRO A 3 20.80 17.79 13.66
CA PRO A 3 20.10 16.60 14.09
C PRO A 3 20.79 15.30 13.63
N SER A 4 20.64 14.22 14.43
CA SER A 4 21.12 12.88 14.07
C SER A 4 20.40 12.33 12.82
N SER A 5 20.93 11.23 12.26
CA SER A 5 20.41 10.57 11.06
C SER A 5 18.91 10.27 11.16
N GLU A 6 18.45 9.82 12.31
CA GLU A 6 17.04 9.46 12.56
C GLU A 6 16.01 10.59 12.29
N TYR A 7 16.44 11.87 12.31
CA TYR A 7 15.57 13.01 12.03
C TYR A 7 15.73 13.55 10.61
N ARG A 8 16.65 13.01 9.85
CA ARG A 8 16.92 13.47 8.49
C ARG A 8 16.09 12.69 7.49
N THR A 9 15.97 13.22 6.30
CA THR A 9 15.25 12.57 5.20
C THR A 9 15.95 11.30 4.75
N ALA A 10 15.21 10.37 4.17
CA ALA A 10 15.73 9.11 3.65
C ALA A 10 15.05 8.81 2.30
N PRO A 11 15.71 9.07 1.15
CA PRO A 11 15.12 8.83 -0.16
C PRO A 11 15.00 7.33 -0.48
N PHE A 12 14.14 6.98 -1.44
CA PHE A 12 14.22 5.70 -2.10
C PHE A 12 15.50 5.62 -2.93
N MET A 13 16.42 4.75 -2.52
CA MET A 13 17.64 4.40 -3.27
C MET A 13 17.30 3.37 -4.32
N VAL A 14 17.03 3.83 -5.53
CA VAL A 14 16.49 2.97 -6.60
C VAL A 14 17.60 2.16 -7.26
N TRP A 15 17.46 0.84 -7.15
CA TRP A 15 18.27 -0.13 -7.89
C TRP A 15 17.54 -0.53 -9.17
N ASN A 16 17.90 0.10 -10.29
CA ASN A 16 17.23 -0.08 -11.59
C ASN A 16 18.19 -0.40 -12.74
N GLY A 17 19.34 -1.03 -12.44
CA GLY A 17 20.35 -1.45 -13.39
C GLY A 17 21.15 -2.63 -12.86
N LYS A 18 22.38 -2.84 -13.36
CA LYS A 18 23.32 -3.77 -12.74
C LYS A 18 23.92 -3.08 -11.51
N VAL A 19 23.60 -3.59 -10.34
CA VAL A 19 24.10 -3.06 -9.07
C VAL A 19 25.54 -3.51 -8.86
N THR A 20 26.39 -2.61 -8.40
CA THR A 20 27.78 -2.89 -8.03
C THR A 20 28.15 -2.14 -6.76
N GLU A 21 29.19 -2.59 -6.05
CA GLU A 21 29.71 -1.87 -4.87
C GLU A 21 30.07 -0.41 -5.19
N ILE A 22 30.64 -0.16 -6.38
CA ILE A 22 30.99 1.21 -6.84
C ILE A 22 29.74 2.09 -6.92
N GLU A 23 28.64 1.57 -7.48
CA GLU A 23 27.38 2.31 -7.56
C GLU A 23 26.74 2.54 -6.18
N ILE A 24 26.83 1.57 -5.29
CA ILE A 24 26.39 1.71 -3.90
C ILE A 24 27.19 2.80 -3.19
N ASP A 25 28.52 2.74 -3.28
CA ASP A 25 29.41 3.76 -2.68
C ASP A 25 29.10 5.16 -3.19
N ARG A 26 28.89 5.31 -4.51
CA ARG A 26 28.55 6.58 -5.13
C ARG A 26 27.21 7.12 -4.60
N MET A 27 26.15 6.29 -4.59
CA MET A 27 24.83 6.73 -4.15
C MET A 27 24.80 7.08 -2.66
N LEU A 28 25.41 6.26 -1.81
CA LEU A 28 25.47 6.54 -0.37
C LEU A 28 26.30 7.79 -0.07
N LYS A 29 27.39 8.01 -0.81
CA LYS A 29 28.17 9.25 -0.71
C LYS A 29 27.34 10.47 -1.12
N ASP A 30 26.60 10.39 -2.23
CA ASP A 30 25.70 11.46 -2.69
C ASP A 30 24.66 11.81 -1.60
N PHE A 31 24.04 10.80 -0.98
CA PHE A 31 23.09 11.03 0.10
C PHE A 31 23.73 11.66 1.34
N LYS A 32 24.92 11.20 1.71
CA LYS A 32 25.67 11.78 2.83
C LYS A 32 26.02 13.25 2.56
N ASP A 33 26.51 13.54 1.37
CA ASP A 33 26.87 14.90 0.96
C ASP A 33 25.66 15.82 0.89
N ALA A 34 24.52 15.30 0.43
CA ALA A 34 23.24 16.00 0.42
C ALA A 34 22.54 16.09 1.80
N GLY A 35 23.16 15.55 2.86
CA GLY A 35 22.64 15.68 4.22
C GLY A 35 21.46 14.77 4.55
N CYS A 36 21.21 13.70 3.79
CA CYS A 36 20.27 12.64 4.14
C CYS A 36 20.69 11.89 5.40
N GLY A 37 19.76 11.26 6.09
CA GLY A 37 20.01 10.43 7.27
C GLY A 37 20.08 8.94 6.97
N GLY A 38 19.56 8.52 5.82
CA GLY A 38 19.50 7.13 5.41
C GLY A 38 18.96 6.96 4.02
N ALA A 39 18.58 5.73 3.67
CA ALA A 39 17.94 5.39 2.41
C ALA A 39 17.09 4.13 2.55
N PHE A 40 16.02 4.03 1.75
CA PHE A 40 15.26 2.81 1.53
C PHE A 40 15.75 2.19 0.22
N ILE A 41 16.33 0.98 0.26
CA ILE A 41 16.82 0.32 -0.95
C ILE A 41 15.62 -0.27 -1.69
N HIS A 42 15.31 0.30 -2.86
CA HIS A 42 14.10 0.02 -3.63
C HIS A 42 14.43 -0.54 -5.03
N PRO A 43 14.19 -1.84 -5.27
CA PRO A 43 14.33 -2.41 -6.60
C PRO A 43 13.20 -1.93 -7.51
N ARG A 44 13.53 -1.50 -8.71
CA ARG A 44 12.56 -1.00 -9.70
C ARG A 44 12.81 -1.55 -11.11
N PRO A 45 11.83 -1.43 -12.01
CA PRO A 45 11.95 -1.92 -13.39
C PRO A 45 13.23 -1.46 -14.08
N GLY A 46 13.89 -2.40 -14.73
CA GLY A 46 15.19 -2.21 -15.36
C GLY A 46 16.36 -2.71 -14.53
N MET A 47 16.13 -3.22 -13.32
CA MET A 47 17.14 -3.90 -12.52
C MET A 47 17.65 -5.15 -13.27
N ILE A 48 18.97 -5.33 -13.28
CA ILE A 48 19.66 -6.46 -13.94
C ILE A 48 20.13 -7.48 -12.89
N THR A 49 20.53 -7.00 -11.71
CA THR A 49 20.83 -7.87 -10.57
C THR A 49 19.56 -8.61 -10.17
N GLU A 50 19.61 -9.93 -10.13
CA GLU A 50 18.43 -10.75 -9.84
C GLU A 50 17.95 -10.53 -8.40
N TYR A 51 16.67 -10.20 -8.26
CA TYR A 51 16.04 -9.95 -6.98
C TYR A 51 16.05 -11.21 -6.11
N MET A 52 16.39 -11.05 -4.82
CA MET A 52 16.52 -12.13 -3.82
C MET A 52 17.57 -13.20 -4.14
N SER A 53 18.47 -12.99 -5.11
CA SER A 53 19.63 -13.87 -5.34
C SER A 53 20.70 -13.71 -4.27
N ASP A 54 21.68 -14.64 -4.22
CA ASP A 54 22.86 -14.50 -3.34
C ASP A 54 23.63 -13.21 -3.64
N GLU A 55 23.71 -12.80 -4.93
CA GLU A 55 24.33 -11.52 -5.32
C GLU A 55 23.56 -10.35 -4.72
N TRP A 56 22.21 -10.36 -4.80
CA TRP A 56 21.35 -9.34 -4.21
C TRP A 56 21.63 -9.17 -2.71
N TYR A 57 21.60 -10.24 -1.95
CA TYR A 57 21.81 -10.18 -0.50
C TYR A 57 23.26 -9.79 -0.13
N SER A 58 24.25 -10.21 -0.92
CA SER A 58 25.66 -9.78 -0.73
C SER A 58 25.82 -8.28 -0.92
N LEU A 59 25.23 -7.71 -1.97
CA LEU A 59 25.23 -6.26 -2.24
C LEU A 59 24.43 -5.50 -1.18
N TYR A 60 23.35 -6.11 -0.70
CA TYR A 60 22.57 -5.51 0.38
C TYR A 60 23.37 -5.42 1.69
N ARG A 61 24.09 -6.49 2.05
CA ARG A 61 25.03 -6.48 3.19
C ARG A 61 26.10 -5.40 3.02
N TYR A 62 26.69 -5.30 1.83
CA TYR A 62 27.65 -4.26 1.53
C TYR A 62 27.07 -2.86 1.73
N ALA A 63 25.86 -2.60 1.23
CA ALA A 63 25.19 -1.32 1.40
C ALA A 63 24.92 -0.98 2.88
N VAL A 64 24.54 -1.96 3.69
CA VAL A 64 24.33 -1.79 5.14
C VAL A 64 25.64 -1.44 5.84
N ASP A 65 26.73 -2.17 5.55
CA ASP A 65 28.04 -1.93 6.15
C ASP A 65 28.58 -0.53 5.76
N LYS A 66 28.43 -0.15 4.50
CA LYS A 66 28.81 1.19 4.02
C LYS A 66 27.94 2.30 4.61
N GLY A 67 26.63 2.08 4.67
CA GLY A 67 25.72 3.01 5.35
C GLY A 67 26.17 3.27 6.80
N LYS A 68 26.45 2.20 7.53
CA LYS A 68 26.96 2.26 8.90
C LYS A 68 28.27 3.05 9.02
N GLU A 69 29.25 2.79 8.13
CA GLU A 69 30.52 3.55 8.08
C GLU A 69 30.29 5.04 7.87
N MET A 70 29.31 5.41 7.05
CA MET A 70 28.97 6.78 6.73
C MET A 70 27.99 7.42 7.72
N GLY A 71 27.43 6.67 8.68
CA GLY A 71 26.39 7.12 9.59
C GLY A 71 25.06 7.38 8.89
N LEU A 72 24.69 6.51 7.95
CA LEU A 72 23.43 6.48 7.24
C LEU A 72 22.64 5.23 7.64
N ASP A 73 21.35 5.40 7.90
CA ASP A 73 20.44 4.33 8.25
C ASP A 73 19.90 3.65 6.98
N ILE A 74 19.94 2.34 6.90
CA ILE A 74 19.42 1.59 5.74
C ILE A 74 18.12 0.95 6.12
N TRP A 75 17.10 1.13 5.26
CA TRP A 75 15.78 0.56 5.41
C TRP A 75 15.52 -0.48 4.32
N ILE A 76 14.78 -1.51 4.64
CA ILE A 76 14.35 -2.53 3.70
C ILE A 76 13.08 -2.05 2.99
N TYR A 77 13.07 -2.13 1.66
CA TYR A 77 11.86 -2.11 0.87
C TYR A 77 11.49 -3.57 0.56
N ASP A 78 10.27 -3.97 0.84
CA ASP A 78 9.88 -5.38 0.94
C ASP A 78 9.62 -6.10 -0.38
N GLU A 79 9.53 -5.37 -1.50
CA GLU A 79 9.06 -5.89 -2.77
C GLU A 79 10.03 -5.61 -3.93
N ASN A 80 9.80 -6.24 -5.06
CA ASN A 80 10.39 -5.89 -6.35
C ASN A 80 9.39 -5.05 -7.14
N SER A 81 9.50 -3.73 -7.06
CA SER A 81 8.52 -2.72 -7.49
C SER A 81 7.36 -2.58 -6.48
N TYR A 82 6.11 -2.47 -6.92
CA TYR A 82 4.91 -2.33 -6.09
C TYR A 82 3.69 -2.93 -6.82
N PRO A 83 2.54 -3.12 -6.16
CA PRO A 83 2.31 -3.02 -4.71
C PRO A 83 2.88 -4.22 -3.96
N SER A 84 3.14 -4.07 -2.66
CA SER A 84 3.69 -5.14 -1.82
C SER A 84 2.78 -6.36 -1.73
N GLY A 85 3.36 -7.57 -1.76
CA GLY A 85 2.62 -8.81 -1.52
C GLY A 85 2.95 -9.97 -2.46
N PHE A 86 3.58 -9.73 -3.61
CA PHE A 86 3.84 -10.80 -4.61
C PHE A 86 5.30 -11.27 -4.67
N ALA A 87 6.24 -10.55 -4.01
CA ALA A 87 7.67 -10.88 -3.95
C ALA A 87 8.30 -11.11 -5.34
N GLY A 88 8.11 -10.15 -6.27
CA GLY A 88 8.62 -10.28 -7.65
C GLY A 88 8.04 -11.44 -8.44
N GLY A 89 6.98 -12.08 -7.97
CA GLY A 89 6.34 -13.24 -8.58
C GLY A 89 6.52 -14.56 -7.80
N HIS A 90 7.38 -14.58 -6.78
CA HIS A 90 7.66 -15.82 -6.03
C HIS A 90 6.46 -16.28 -5.18
N VAL A 91 5.66 -15.37 -4.64
CA VAL A 91 4.45 -15.75 -3.89
C VAL A 91 3.43 -16.44 -4.79
N PRO A 92 2.98 -15.86 -5.92
CA PRO A 92 2.03 -16.52 -6.79
C PRO A 92 2.60 -17.79 -7.47
N GLU A 93 3.92 -17.91 -7.63
CA GLU A 93 4.56 -19.12 -8.11
C GLU A 93 4.42 -20.28 -7.12
N ASP A 94 4.79 -20.03 -5.86
CA ASP A 94 4.78 -21.03 -4.79
C ASP A 94 3.38 -21.32 -4.24
N MET A 95 2.46 -20.35 -4.35
CA MET A 95 1.10 -20.39 -3.81
C MET A 95 0.08 -19.95 -4.87
N PRO A 96 -0.21 -20.78 -5.90
CA PRO A 96 -1.14 -20.42 -6.97
C PRO A 96 -2.55 -20.03 -6.50
N GLU A 97 -3.01 -20.58 -5.37
CA GLU A 97 -4.27 -20.21 -4.73
C GLU A 97 -4.33 -18.75 -4.28
N SER A 98 -3.18 -18.07 -4.17
CA SER A 98 -3.13 -16.64 -3.86
C SER A 98 -3.76 -15.76 -4.95
N TYR A 99 -3.95 -16.26 -6.18
CA TYR A 99 -4.50 -15.46 -7.29
C TYR A 99 -5.49 -16.19 -8.19
N ASN A 100 -5.59 -17.52 -8.14
CA ASN A 100 -6.34 -18.31 -9.12
C ASN A 100 -7.76 -18.70 -8.69
N GLN A 101 -8.22 -18.26 -7.54
CA GLN A 101 -9.53 -18.62 -6.96
C GLN A 101 -10.65 -17.63 -7.31
N GLY A 102 -10.31 -16.49 -7.88
CA GLY A 102 -11.18 -15.31 -8.07
C GLY A 102 -10.97 -14.30 -6.96
N GLN A 103 -11.13 -13.03 -7.31
CA GLN A 103 -10.93 -11.89 -6.39
C GLN A 103 -12.11 -10.93 -6.42
N GLY A 104 -13.08 -11.16 -7.28
CA GLY A 104 -14.28 -10.37 -7.38
C GLY A 104 -15.48 -11.16 -7.89
N LEU A 105 -16.66 -10.55 -7.79
CA LEU A 105 -17.91 -11.08 -8.29
C LEU A 105 -18.59 -10.03 -9.17
N GLU A 106 -18.61 -10.26 -10.47
CA GLU A 106 -19.31 -9.42 -11.44
C GLU A 106 -20.78 -9.86 -11.56
N LEU A 107 -21.69 -8.89 -11.47
CA LEU A 107 -23.13 -9.12 -11.53
C LEU A 107 -23.67 -8.92 -12.95
N THR A 108 -24.48 -9.89 -13.41
CA THR A 108 -25.35 -9.76 -14.57
C THR A 108 -26.81 -9.97 -14.12
N LYS A 109 -27.69 -9.01 -14.43
CA LYS A 109 -29.14 -9.14 -14.18
C LYS A 109 -29.84 -9.55 -15.47
N THR A 110 -30.78 -10.49 -15.39
CA THR A 110 -31.56 -10.96 -16.54
C THR A 110 -32.94 -11.42 -16.12
N ASP A 111 -33.90 -11.37 -17.07
CA ASP A 111 -35.28 -11.89 -16.88
C ASP A 111 -35.46 -13.36 -17.31
N LEU A 112 -34.42 -13.92 -17.94
CA LEU A 112 -34.38 -15.32 -18.38
C LEU A 112 -32.99 -15.89 -18.20
N LEU A 113 -32.89 -17.11 -17.64
CA LEU A 113 -31.55 -17.76 -17.51
C LEU A 113 -30.96 -18.08 -18.88
N PRO A 114 -29.67 -17.83 -19.09
CA PRO A 114 -28.97 -18.21 -20.32
C PRO A 114 -28.90 -19.73 -20.45
N ASP A 115 -28.71 -20.21 -21.68
CA ASP A 115 -28.61 -21.66 -21.95
C ASP A 115 -27.36 -22.27 -21.28
N LYS A 116 -26.28 -21.49 -21.14
CA LYS A 116 -25.04 -21.86 -20.44
C LYS A 116 -24.95 -21.10 -19.13
N THR A 117 -24.86 -21.82 -18.03
CA THR A 117 -24.81 -21.27 -16.67
C THR A 117 -23.55 -21.67 -15.92
N ASP A 118 -22.70 -22.50 -16.50
CA ASP A 118 -21.52 -23.10 -15.85
C ASP A 118 -20.44 -22.06 -15.47
N GLU A 119 -20.47 -20.88 -16.08
CA GLU A 119 -19.56 -19.80 -15.80
C GLU A 119 -19.94 -18.97 -14.56
N TYR A 120 -21.18 -19.13 -14.07
CA TYR A 120 -21.67 -18.38 -12.93
C TYR A 120 -21.45 -19.14 -11.63
N PHE A 121 -20.80 -18.46 -10.69
CA PHE A 121 -20.51 -19.00 -9.37
C PHE A 121 -21.73 -19.02 -8.45
N ILE A 122 -22.57 -17.98 -8.55
CA ILE A 122 -23.80 -17.83 -7.78
C ILE A 122 -24.91 -17.38 -8.72
N ILE A 123 -26.08 -18.01 -8.62
CA ILE A 123 -27.28 -17.60 -9.32
C ILE A 123 -28.40 -17.44 -8.30
N LEU A 124 -28.91 -16.21 -8.17
CA LEU A 124 -30.02 -15.88 -7.28
C LEU A 124 -31.25 -15.55 -8.10
N LYS A 125 -32.41 -15.94 -7.60
CA LYS A 125 -33.73 -15.56 -8.15
C LYS A 125 -34.49 -14.69 -7.15
N LYS A 126 -34.98 -13.54 -7.60
CA LYS A 126 -35.81 -12.67 -6.76
C LYS A 126 -37.20 -13.26 -6.55
N GLU A 127 -37.64 -13.31 -5.31
CA GLU A 127 -38.93 -13.80 -4.88
C GLU A 127 -39.56 -12.80 -3.88
N GLY A 128 -40.30 -11.84 -4.41
CA GLY A 128 -40.77 -10.68 -3.64
C GLY A 128 -39.61 -9.80 -3.20
N ASP A 129 -39.44 -9.61 -1.89
CA ASP A 129 -38.38 -8.80 -1.30
C ASP A 129 -37.13 -9.62 -0.89
N LYS A 130 -37.05 -10.88 -1.34
CA LYS A 130 -35.96 -11.80 -1.01
C LYS A 130 -35.35 -12.42 -2.26
N TRP A 131 -34.14 -12.98 -2.11
CA TRP A 131 -33.46 -13.73 -3.16
C TRP A 131 -33.20 -15.17 -2.70
N ALA A 132 -33.60 -16.12 -3.52
CA ALA A 132 -33.35 -17.54 -3.32
C ALA A 132 -32.07 -17.95 -4.10
N ASP A 133 -31.13 -18.63 -3.46
CA ASP A 133 -30.00 -19.25 -4.13
C ASP A 133 -30.47 -20.49 -4.90
N ILE A 134 -30.46 -20.40 -6.22
CA ILE A 134 -30.88 -21.48 -7.13
C ILE A 134 -29.71 -22.11 -7.88
N THR A 135 -28.47 -21.80 -7.51
CA THR A 135 -27.24 -22.26 -8.19
C THR A 135 -27.25 -23.78 -8.43
N ASN A 136 -27.72 -24.55 -7.47
CA ASN A 136 -27.81 -26.02 -7.56
C ASN A 136 -29.18 -26.55 -8.01
N ALA A 137 -30.15 -25.68 -8.35
CA ALA A 137 -31.53 -26.06 -8.70
C ALA A 137 -31.94 -25.53 -10.08
N LEU A 138 -31.04 -25.26 -10.98
CA LEU A 138 -31.27 -24.57 -12.26
C LEU A 138 -32.22 -25.30 -13.19
N SER A 139 -32.28 -26.63 -13.13
CA SER A 139 -33.18 -27.42 -13.97
C SER A 139 -34.66 -27.09 -13.79
N GLN A 140 -35.06 -26.64 -12.60
CA GLN A 140 -36.41 -26.25 -12.25
C GLN A 140 -36.79 -24.84 -12.77
N HIS A 141 -35.78 -24.05 -13.18
CA HIS A 141 -35.97 -22.67 -13.62
C HIS A 141 -35.69 -22.44 -15.10
N LYS A 142 -35.28 -23.49 -15.85
CA LYS A 142 -35.07 -23.41 -17.30
C LYS A 142 -36.29 -22.88 -18.01
N LYS A 143 -36.11 -21.83 -18.84
CA LYS A 143 -37.19 -21.14 -19.59
C LYS A 143 -38.28 -20.45 -18.74
N ALA A 144 -38.15 -20.39 -17.42
CA ALA A 144 -39.03 -19.62 -16.58
C ALA A 144 -38.62 -18.14 -16.60
N LYS A 145 -39.56 -17.23 -16.87
CA LYS A 145 -39.34 -15.81 -16.68
C LYS A 145 -39.25 -15.47 -15.19
N GLY A 146 -38.34 -14.60 -14.85
CA GLY A 146 -38.08 -14.16 -13.48
C GLY A 146 -37.08 -13.03 -13.43
N GLU A 147 -36.70 -12.59 -12.27
CA GLU A 147 -35.61 -11.66 -12.10
C GLU A 147 -34.44 -12.42 -11.49
N TYR A 148 -33.38 -12.58 -12.27
CA TYR A 148 -32.21 -13.37 -11.93
C TYR A 148 -30.97 -12.49 -11.79
N TYR A 149 -30.15 -12.82 -10.78
CA TYR A 149 -28.87 -12.16 -10.46
C TYR A 149 -27.76 -13.20 -10.56
N LEU A 150 -26.94 -13.07 -11.59
CA LEU A 150 -25.88 -14.02 -11.93
C LEU A 150 -24.53 -13.43 -11.60
N TYR A 151 -23.83 -14.05 -10.68
CA TYR A 151 -22.50 -13.61 -10.25
C TYR A 151 -21.43 -14.51 -10.82
N LYS A 152 -20.51 -13.90 -11.56
CA LYS A 152 -19.34 -14.55 -12.13
C LYS A 152 -18.09 -14.12 -11.38
N LYS A 153 -17.18 -15.06 -11.13
CA LYS A 153 -15.88 -14.73 -10.56
C LYS A 153 -15.03 -13.92 -11.54
N THR A 154 -14.37 -12.89 -11.05
CA THR A 154 -13.41 -12.10 -11.79
C THR A 154 -12.00 -12.34 -11.28
N TYR A 155 -11.01 -12.16 -12.15
CA TYR A 155 -9.60 -12.45 -11.90
C TYR A 155 -8.76 -11.31 -12.43
N LEU A 156 -7.70 -10.94 -11.68
CA LEU A 156 -6.67 -10.04 -12.21
C LEU A 156 -5.91 -10.72 -13.35
N GLY A 157 -5.57 -9.94 -14.36
CA GLY A 157 -4.77 -10.39 -15.47
C GLY A 157 -3.31 -10.68 -15.10
N LYS A 158 -2.71 -11.63 -15.80
CA LYS A 158 -1.26 -11.85 -15.68
C LYS A 158 -0.48 -10.72 -16.34
N SER A 159 0.65 -10.37 -15.74
CA SER A 159 1.53 -9.30 -16.21
C SER A 159 2.99 -9.61 -15.89
N ASP A 160 3.91 -9.16 -16.73
CA ASP A 160 5.35 -9.21 -16.45
C ASP A 160 5.71 -8.38 -15.21
N TRP A 161 4.90 -7.39 -14.87
CA TRP A 161 5.03 -6.61 -13.63
C TRP A 161 4.97 -7.49 -12.39
N TYR A 162 4.16 -8.53 -12.42
CA TYR A 162 3.99 -9.51 -11.33
C TYR A 162 4.79 -10.80 -11.58
N GLY A 163 5.94 -10.72 -12.27
CA GLY A 163 6.77 -11.88 -12.58
C GLY A 163 6.12 -12.90 -13.53
N GLY A 164 5.19 -12.44 -14.37
CA GLY A 164 4.43 -13.32 -15.28
C GLY A 164 3.16 -13.92 -14.66
N TYR A 165 2.87 -13.59 -13.42
CA TYR A 165 1.65 -13.98 -12.68
C TYR A 165 0.68 -12.81 -12.55
N SER A 166 -0.33 -12.95 -11.68
CA SER A 166 -1.24 -11.87 -11.26
C SER A 166 -0.83 -11.34 -9.89
N TYR A 167 -1.31 -10.15 -9.55
CA TYR A 167 -1.23 -9.69 -8.16
C TYR A 167 -2.03 -10.62 -7.24
N VAL A 168 -1.51 -10.81 -6.04
CA VAL A 168 -2.05 -11.75 -5.06
C VAL A 168 -3.29 -11.20 -4.35
N ASP A 169 -4.14 -12.08 -3.89
CA ASP A 169 -5.24 -11.78 -2.98
C ASP A 169 -4.75 -11.80 -1.52
N LEU A 170 -4.49 -10.64 -0.96
CA LEU A 170 -4.05 -10.49 0.43
C LEU A 170 -5.11 -10.94 1.47
N LEU A 171 -6.34 -11.22 1.02
CA LEU A 171 -7.39 -11.78 1.87
C LEU A 171 -7.39 -13.31 1.88
N VAL A 172 -6.53 -13.98 1.12
CA VAL A 172 -6.35 -15.44 1.24
C VAL A 172 -5.44 -15.73 2.44
N PRO A 173 -5.86 -16.61 3.37
CA PRO A 173 -5.05 -16.96 4.53
C PRO A 173 -3.67 -17.50 4.14
N GLY A 174 -2.63 -17.04 4.83
CA GLY A 174 -1.25 -17.50 4.63
C GLY A 174 -0.47 -16.78 3.52
N VAL A 175 -1.10 -15.91 2.72
CA VAL A 175 -0.41 -15.17 1.65
C VAL A 175 0.63 -14.21 2.22
N THR A 176 0.27 -13.43 3.23
CA THR A 176 1.18 -12.47 3.86
C THR A 176 2.31 -13.16 4.61
N GLU A 177 2.02 -14.24 5.31
CA GLU A 177 3.03 -15.05 5.99
C GLU A 177 4.01 -15.65 4.98
N LYS A 178 3.51 -16.13 3.83
CA LYS A 178 4.36 -16.63 2.74
C LYS A 178 5.22 -15.50 2.14
N PHE A 179 4.65 -14.32 1.96
CA PHE A 179 5.37 -13.14 1.48
C PHE A 179 6.50 -12.75 2.44
N ILE A 180 6.22 -12.67 3.75
CA ILE A 180 7.22 -12.37 4.77
C ILE A 180 8.32 -13.46 4.80
N ASP A 181 7.94 -14.74 4.77
CA ASP A 181 8.93 -15.83 4.77
C ASP A 181 9.86 -15.75 3.56
N LEU A 182 9.33 -15.55 2.37
CA LEU A 182 10.12 -15.45 1.15
C LEU A 182 11.04 -14.23 1.14
N THR A 183 10.50 -13.05 1.45
CA THR A 183 11.26 -11.80 1.34
C THR A 183 12.25 -11.63 2.48
N MET A 184 11.85 -11.93 3.72
CA MET A 184 12.66 -11.61 4.89
C MET A 184 13.71 -12.64 5.26
N LYS A 185 13.55 -13.90 4.85
CA LYS A 185 14.49 -14.99 5.18
C LYS A 185 15.93 -14.72 4.71
N GLY A 186 16.08 -14.16 3.51
CA GLY A 186 17.39 -13.79 2.98
C GLY A 186 18.02 -12.63 3.75
N TYR A 187 17.23 -11.61 4.11
CA TYR A 187 17.70 -10.51 4.96
C TYR A 187 18.07 -10.98 6.35
N GLU A 188 17.26 -11.85 6.97
CA GLU A 188 17.59 -12.44 8.26
C GLU A 188 18.93 -13.18 8.24
N LYS A 189 19.17 -14.00 7.22
CA LYS A 189 20.43 -14.72 7.05
C LYS A 189 21.61 -13.79 6.90
N THR A 190 21.42 -12.63 6.28
CA THR A 190 22.53 -11.78 5.80
C THR A 190 22.78 -10.58 6.70
N ILE A 191 21.75 -9.94 7.25
CA ILE A 191 21.85 -8.66 7.98
C ILE A 191 21.08 -8.61 9.30
N LYS A 192 20.63 -9.74 9.85
CA LYS A 192 19.87 -9.78 11.12
C LYS A 192 20.62 -9.16 12.30
N ASP A 193 21.94 -9.26 12.28
CA ASP A 193 22.83 -8.66 13.28
C ASP A 193 22.75 -7.13 13.34
N GLU A 194 22.26 -6.49 12.29
CA GLU A 194 22.08 -5.04 12.18
C GLU A 194 20.62 -4.57 12.39
N PHE A 195 19.67 -5.50 12.59
CA PHE A 195 18.26 -5.16 12.87
C PHE A 195 18.13 -4.33 14.14
N GLY A 196 17.41 -3.20 14.05
CA GLY A 196 17.24 -2.23 15.12
C GLY A 196 18.50 -1.42 15.47
N LYS A 197 19.55 -1.50 14.66
CA LYS A 197 20.81 -0.76 14.83
C LYS A 197 21.08 0.17 13.66
N SER A 198 21.54 -0.37 12.52
CA SER A 198 21.73 0.33 11.25
C SER A 198 20.69 -0.04 10.20
N VAL A 199 19.89 -1.10 10.44
CA VAL A 199 18.68 -1.44 9.70
C VAL A 199 17.49 -1.24 10.62
N PHE A 200 16.76 -0.13 10.42
CA PHE A 200 15.71 0.29 11.37
C PHE A 200 14.35 -0.30 11.08
N GLY A 201 14.06 -0.65 9.82
CA GLY A 201 12.72 -1.14 9.53
C GLY A 201 12.50 -1.50 8.07
N ILE A 202 11.22 -1.72 7.78
CA ILE A 202 10.71 -2.23 6.51
C ILE A 202 9.65 -1.27 6.00
N PHE A 203 9.68 -1.00 4.69
CA PHE A 203 8.69 -0.24 3.96
C PHE A 203 7.82 -1.18 3.13
N THR A 204 6.51 -1.09 3.29
CA THR A 204 5.50 -1.73 2.43
C THR A 204 4.78 -0.67 1.59
N ASP A 205 4.56 -0.96 0.31
CA ASP A 205 4.09 -0.01 -0.69
C ASP A 205 2.73 -0.43 -1.24
N GLU A 206 1.71 0.37 -1.02
CA GLU A 206 0.35 0.28 -1.56
C GLU A 206 -0.30 -1.13 -1.57
N PRO A 207 -0.13 -1.99 -0.54
CA PRO A 207 -0.86 -3.24 -0.51
C PRO A 207 -2.36 -2.96 -0.54
N ASN A 208 -3.09 -3.70 -1.37
CA ASN A 208 -4.50 -3.41 -1.57
C ASN A 208 -5.33 -4.68 -1.76
N ILE A 209 -6.64 -4.52 -1.66
CA ILE A 209 -7.62 -5.58 -1.85
C ILE A 209 -8.59 -5.26 -2.99
N SER A 210 -8.18 -4.49 -3.97
CA SER A 210 -9.00 -4.10 -5.11
C SER A 210 -9.63 -5.29 -5.82
N SER A 211 -10.89 -5.13 -6.22
CA SER A 211 -11.56 -6.11 -7.07
C SER A 211 -11.17 -5.91 -8.53
N PRO A 212 -10.90 -6.98 -9.28
CA PRO A 212 -10.68 -6.89 -10.73
C PRO A 212 -11.97 -6.65 -11.55
N GLY A 213 -13.08 -6.49 -10.87
CA GLY A 213 -14.40 -6.21 -11.44
C GLY A 213 -15.51 -6.67 -10.51
N GLY A 214 -16.53 -5.84 -10.35
CA GLY A 214 -17.67 -6.09 -9.45
C GLY A 214 -17.31 -6.02 -7.96
N LEU A 215 -18.05 -6.73 -7.15
CA LEU A 215 -17.84 -6.80 -5.70
C LEU A 215 -16.52 -7.48 -5.35
N ARG A 216 -15.82 -6.99 -4.35
CA ARG A 216 -14.69 -7.69 -3.77
C ARG A 216 -15.12 -9.04 -3.19
N TRP A 217 -14.39 -10.09 -3.52
CA TRP A 217 -14.66 -11.43 -3.03
C TRP A 217 -13.36 -12.21 -2.80
N THR A 218 -13.39 -13.12 -1.85
CA THR A 218 -12.32 -14.09 -1.57
C THR A 218 -12.96 -15.42 -1.12
N PRO A 219 -12.31 -16.58 -1.22
CA PRO A 219 -12.95 -17.89 -1.06
C PRO A 219 -13.74 -18.10 0.22
N ASP A 220 -13.26 -17.61 1.36
CA ASP A 220 -13.90 -17.81 2.66
C ASP A 220 -14.72 -16.61 3.17
N LEU A 221 -14.92 -15.58 2.34
CA LEU A 221 -15.65 -14.38 2.72
C LEU A 221 -17.04 -14.68 3.33
N PHE A 222 -17.81 -15.57 2.72
CA PHE A 222 -19.17 -15.88 3.20
C PHE A 222 -19.15 -16.58 4.57
N GLU A 223 -18.15 -17.41 4.81
CA GLU A 223 -17.99 -18.09 6.11
C GLU A 223 -17.59 -17.10 7.19
N VAL A 224 -16.59 -16.25 6.92
CA VAL A 224 -16.11 -15.20 7.85
C VAL A 224 -17.25 -14.25 8.17
N PHE A 225 -17.97 -13.77 7.16
CA PHE A 225 -19.12 -12.89 7.34
C PHE A 225 -20.20 -13.52 8.23
N ARG A 226 -20.60 -14.76 7.92
CA ARG A 226 -21.60 -15.46 8.72
C ARG A 226 -21.17 -15.66 10.17
N LYS A 227 -19.89 -15.98 10.40
CA LYS A 227 -19.33 -16.14 11.74
C LYS A 227 -19.37 -14.82 12.52
N GLN A 228 -19.09 -13.71 11.86
CA GLN A 228 -19.02 -12.39 12.48
C GLN A 228 -20.42 -11.83 12.78
N TRP A 229 -21.39 -12.00 11.86
CA TRP A 229 -22.67 -11.30 11.88
C TRP A 229 -23.88 -12.21 12.19
N GLY A 230 -23.72 -13.52 12.13
CA GLY A 230 -24.77 -14.49 12.45
C GLY A 230 -25.82 -14.70 11.35
N TYR A 231 -25.59 -14.20 10.12
CA TYR A 231 -26.47 -14.42 8.97
C TYR A 231 -25.67 -14.58 7.67
N ASP A 232 -26.31 -15.14 6.63
CA ASP A 232 -25.65 -15.40 5.36
C ASP A 232 -25.65 -14.17 4.44
N LEU A 233 -24.48 -13.80 3.92
CA LEU A 233 -24.31 -12.73 2.94
C LEU A 233 -24.80 -13.15 1.54
N LYS A 234 -24.61 -14.42 1.17
CA LYS A 234 -24.80 -14.91 -0.19
C LYS A 234 -26.17 -14.56 -0.79
N PRO A 235 -27.32 -14.82 -0.13
CA PRO A 235 -28.63 -14.41 -0.64
C PRO A 235 -28.87 -12.90 -0.57
N LEU A 236 -27.99 -12.15 0.08
CA LEU A 236 -28.10 -10.70 0.26
C LEU A 236 -27.12 -9.92 -0.63
N LEU A 237 -26.35 -10.60 -1.47
CA LEU A 237 -25.42 -9.94 -2.43
C LEU A 237 -26.11 -8.83 -3.24
N PRO A 238 -27.37 -8.98 -3.71
CA PRO A 238 -28.05 -7.90 -4.43
C PRO A 238 -28.23 -6.61 -3.63
N LEU A 239 -28.24 -6.65 -2.30
CA LEU A 239 -28.32 -5.45 -1.45
C LEU A 239 -27.02 -4.63 -1.44
N LEU A 240 -25.91 -5.21 -1.90
CA LEU A 240 -24.69 -4.45 -2.13
C LEU A 240 -24.83 -3.50 -3.32
N ASP A 241 -25.77 -3.79 -4.23
CA ASP A 241 -26.04 -3.06 -5.46
C ASP A 241 -27.35 -2.25 -5.37
N GLU A 242 -28.39 -2.84 -4.73
CA GLU A 242 -29.72 -2.25 -4.62
C GLU A 242 -29.98 -1.62 -3.25
N GLU A 243 -30.71 -0.50 -3.27
CA GLU A 243 -31.06 0.25 -2.05
C GLU A 243 -32.46 -0.15 -1.56
N THR A 244 -32.62 -1.44 -1.19
CA THR A 244 -33.89 -1.98 -0.69
C THR A 244 -33.71 -2.69 0.66
N GLY A 245 -34.75 -2.74 1.47
CA GLY A 245 -34.69 -3.39 2.78
C GLY A 245 -33.61 -2.84 3.70
N ASN A 246 -32.80 -3.72 4.27
CA ASN A 246 -31.71 -3.39 5.20
C ASN A 246 -30.34 -3.22 4.53
N TRP A 247 -30.31 -2.73 3.29
CA TRP A 247 -29.11 -2.60 2.48
C TRP A 247 -27.95 -1.86 3.17
N LYS A 248 -28.21 -0.81 3.94
CA LYS A 248 -27.17 -0.06 4.67
C LYS A 248 -26.42 -0.94 5.66
N GLN A 249 -27.17 -1.75 6.42
CA GLN A 249 -26.56 -2.68 7.37
C GLN A 249 -25.73 -3.76 6.64
N VAL A 250 -26.25 -4.29 5.53
CA VAL A 250 -25.55 -5.33 4.76
C VAL A 250 -24.25 -4.78 4.18
N ARG A 251 -24.29 -3.60 3.57
CA ARG A 251 -23.11 -2.93 3.02
C ARG A 251 -22.09 -2.59 4.11
N HIS A 252 -22.53 -2.02 5.23
CA HIS A 252 -21.68 -1.76 6.38
C HIS A 252 -20.97 -3.03 6.86
N ASN A 253 -21.75 -4.08 7.11
CA ASN A 253 -21.21 -5.35 7.62
C ASN A 253 -20.27 -6.03 6.63
N TYR A 254 -20.52 -5.90 5.33
CA TYR A 254 -19.64 -6.39 4.27
C TYR A 254 -18.29 -5.66 4.29
N MET A 255 -18.30 -4.34 4.31
CA MET A 255 -17.06 -3.54 4.34
C MET A 255 -16.29 -3.73 5.64
N GLU A 256 -16.95 -3.80 6.78
CA GLU A 256 -16.34 -4.12 8.07
C GLU A 256 -15.68 -5.50 8.06
N THR A 257 -16.33 -6.49 7.40
CA THR A 257 -15.73 -7.83 7.25
C THR A 257 -14.45 -7.77 6.41
N LEU A 258 -14.45 -7.06 5.28
CA LEU A 258 -13.26 -6.89 4.45
C LEU A 258 -12.14 -6.18 5.21
N LEU A 259 -12.46 -5.12 5.97
CA LEU A 259 -11.49 -4.43 6.81
C LEU A 259 -10.86 -5.36 7.83
N GLN A 260 -11.69 -6.09 8.57
CA GLN A 260 -11.18 -7.00 9.60
C GLN A 260 -10.32 -8.12 9.00
N MET A 261 -10.71 -8.66 7.84
CA MET A 261 -9.91 -9.66 7.12
C MET A 261 -8.57 -9.07 6.67
N PHE A 262 -8.55 -7.83 6.18
CA PHE A 262 -7.32 -7.18 5.73
C PHE A 262 -6.39 -6.88 6.91
N VAL A 263 -6.92 -6.36 8.01
CA VAL A 263 -6.15 -6.15 9.24
C VAL A 263 -5.57 -7.47 9.76
N ASP A 264 -6.39 -8.51 9.86
CA ASP A 264 -5.96 -9.80 10.42
C ASP A 264 -4.93 -10.51 9.54
N ARG A 265 -5.04 -10.38 8.22
CA ARG A 265 -4.25 -11.14 7.25
C ARG A 265 -3.07 -10.38 6.64
N TRP A 266 -3.03 -9.06 6.78
CA TRP A 266 -1.92 -8.23 6.34
C TRP A 266 -1.24 -7.49 7.51
N SER A 267 -1.99 -6.63 8.21
CA SER A 267 -1.39 -5.72 9.18
C SER A 267 -0.83 -6.43 10.40
N LYS A 268 -1.56 -7.37 10.97
CA LYS A 268 -1.10 -8.10 12.18
C LYS A 268 0.14 -8.95 11.93
N PRO A 269 0.25 -9.73 10.83
CA PRO A 269 1.47 -10.47 10.52
C PRO A 269 2.70 -9.57 10.40
N TRP A 270 2.61 -8.47 9.67
CA TRP A 270 3.72 -7.52 9.53
C TRP A 270 4.08 -6.83 10.84
N HIS A 271 3.09 -6.33 11.57
CA HIS A 271 3.31 -5.72 12.87
C HIS A 271 4.05 -6.67 13.82
N HIS A 272 3.56 -7.91 13.93
CA HIS A 272 4.17 -8.93 14.78
C HIS A 272 5.59 -9.29 14.34
N TYR A 273 5.82 -9.46 13.03
CA TYR A 273 7.14 -9.73 12.49
C TYR A 273 8.14 -8.63 12.86
N CYS A 274 7.77 -7.37 12.66
CA CYS A 274 8.63 -6.23 12.96
C CYS A 274 8.93 -6.10 14.46
N GLU A 275 7.91 -6.23 15.32
CA GLU A 275 8.12 -6.21 16.77
C GLU A 275 9.07 -7.32 17.23
N THR A 276 8.87 -8.54 16.75
CA THR A 276 9.69 -9.71 17.12
C THR A 276 11.15 -9.57 16.68
N ASN A 277 11.40 -8.88 15.57
CA ASN A 277 12.72 -8.69 14.99
C ASN A 277 13.36 -7.33 15.32
N ASN A 278 12.78 -6.54 16.22
CA ASN A 278 13.26 -5.20 16.57
C ASN A 278 13.37 -4.26 15.36
N LEU A 279 12.43 -4.39 14.43
CA LEU A 279 12.28 -3.52 13.26
C LEU A 279 11.06 -2.62 13.42
N LYS A 280 11.00 -1.56 12.65
CA LYS A 280 9.83 -0.69 12.54
C LYS A 280 9.17 -0.92 11.20
N TRP A 281 7.88 -1.19 11.21
CA TRP A 281 7.09 -1.25 10.00
C TRP A 281 6.61 0.14 9.61
N THR A 282 6.91 0.55 8.37
CA THR A 282 6.39 1.76 7.73
C THR A 282 5.81 1.42 6.36
N GLY A 283 5.16 2.36 5.73
CA GLY A 283 4.52 2.22 4.43
C GLY A 283 3.11 2.79 4.44
N HIS A 284 2.49 2.78 3.30
CA HIS A 284 1.22 3.43 3.05
C HIS A 284 0.27 2.53 2.26
N TYR A 285 -0.93 3.03 2.06
CA TYR A 285 -1.99 2.40 1.30
C TYR A 285 -2.38 3.31 0.13
N TRP A 286 -3.60 3.24 -0.36
CA TRP A 286 -4.06 4.07 -1.47
C TRP A 286 -4.88 5.27 -0.95
N GLU A 287 -4.20 6.32 -0.48
CA GLU A 287 -4.83 7.49 0.14
C GLU A 287 -5.63 8.34 -0.85
N HIS A 288 -5.25 8.29 -2.13
CA HIS A 288 -5.81 9.12 -3.21
C HIS A 288 -7.22 8.69 -3.65
N GLY A 289 -7.64 7.48 -3.30
CA GLY A 289 -8.92 6.90 -3.75
C GLY A 289 -10.17 7.48 -3.08
N TRP A 290 -10.01 8.24 -1.99
CA TRP A 290 -11.16 8.76 -1.25
C TRP A 290 -12.11 9.64 -2.12
N PRO A 291 -13.44 9.49 -2.03
CA PRO A 291 -14.24 8.70 -1.08
C PRO A 291 -14.42 7.23 -1.45
N GLN A 292 -13.83 6.78 -2.52
CA GLN A 292 -13.83 5.38 -2.96
C GLN A 292 -12.88 4.57 -2.07
N MET A 293 -13.35 3.40 -1.60
CA MET A 293 -12.62 2.57 -0.66
C MET A 293 -12.33 1.18 -1.24
N ASN A 294 -12.09 1.13 -2.56
CA ASN A 294 -11.88 -0.13 -3.29
C ASN A 294 -10.57 -0.82 -2.90
N ASP A 295 -9.54 -0.03 -2.62
CA ASP A 295 -8.19 -0.52 -2.33
C ASP A 295 -8.03 -0.92 -0.86
N GLY A 296 -8.80 -0.28 0.02
CA GLY A 296 -8.86 -0.58 1.46
C GLY A 296 -9.99 0.18 2.15
N PRO A 297 -10.75 -0.48 3.04
CA PRO A 297 -11.96 0.12 3.63
C PRO A 297 -11.69 1.28 4.60
N ASP A 298 -10.53 1.32 5.26
CA ASP A 298 -10.19 2.35 6.26
C ASP A 298 -8.68 2.46 6.46
N ASN A 299 -8.08 3.55 5.98
CA ASN A 299 -6.65 3.78 6.11
C ASN A 299 -6.21 3.98 7.56
N MET A 300 -7.00 4.69 8.38
CA MET A 300 -6.63 4.93 9.79
C MET A 300 -6.57 3.62 10.59
N ALA A 301 -7.50 2.69 10.34
CA ALA A 301 -7.50 1.38 10.96
C ALA A 301 -6.25 0.57 10.58
N MET A 302 -5.76 0.74 9.34
CA MET A 302 -4.53 0.10 8.87
C MET A 302 -3.28 0.78 9.46
N TYR A 303 -3.21 2.11 9.48
CA TYR A 303 -2.09 2.87 10.07
C TYR A 303 -1.88 2.56 11.56
N ALA A 304 -2.94 2.21 12.28
CA ALA A 304 -2.86 1.88 13.70
C ALA A 304 -1.92 0.69 14.03
N TRP A 305 -1.59 -0.12 13.02
CA TRP A 305 -0.67 -1.26 13.15
C TRP A 305 0.79 -0.93 12.80
N HIS A 306 1.05 0.21 12.16
CA HIS A 306 2.40 0.62 11.82
C HIS A 306 3.13 1.23 13.02
N GLN A 307 4.43 0.90 13.20
CA GLN A 307 5.28 1.60 14.16
C GLN A 307 5.67 3.00 13.67
N VAL A 308 5.70 3.19 12.35
CA VAL A 308 5.89 4.49 11.69
C VAL A 308 4.86 4.56 10.56
N PRO A 309 3.61 4.97 10.83
CA PRO A 309 2.61 5.08 9.79
C PRO A 309 3.03 6.10 8.72
N ALA A 310 2.66 5.84 7.46
CA ALA A 310 3.06 6.65 6.32
C ALA A 310 1.92 6.94 5.35
N ILE A 311 2.15 7.92 4.48
CA ILE A 311 1.32 8.25 3.32
C ILE A 311 2.20 8.41 2.09
N ASP A 312 1.59 8.37 0.90
CA ASP A 312 2.17 8.82 -0.36
C ASP A 312 1.57 10.17 -0.77
N MET A 313 2.42 11.12 -1.13
CA MET A 313 2.01 12.46 -1.58
C MET A 313 2.51 12.71 -3.00
N LEU A 314 1.70 12.27 -3.97
CA LEU A 314 2.01 12.33 -5.39
C LEU A 314 1.73 13.69 -6.04
N PHE A 315 2.43 13.96 -7.14
CA PHE A 315 2.15 14.98 -8.16
C PHE A 315 2.24 16.44 -7.69
N ASN A 316 2.82 16.74 -6.55
CA ASN A 316 2.88 18.13 -6.05
C ASN A 316 1.48 18.83 -6.10
N GLN A 317 0.42 18.08 -5.82
CA GLN A 317 -0.98 18.43 -6.13
C GLN A 317 -1.64 19.38 -5.13
N PHE A 318 -0.91 20.26 -4.51
CA PHE A 318 -1.59 21.37 -3.84
C PHE A 318 -2.06 22.39 -4.89
N ASP A 319 -3.24 22.16 -5.43
CA ASP A 319 -3.93 23.09 -6.32
C ASP A 319 -5.07 23.77 -5.58
N GLU A 320 -4.91 25.07 -5.31
CA GLU A 320 -5.92 25.88 -4.62
C GLU A 320 -7.25 25.94 -5.38
N THR A 321 -7.24 25.65 -6.68
CA THR A 321 -8.43 25.70 -7.55
C THR A 321 -9.18 24.38 -7.61
N ASN A 322 -8.58 23.26 -7.18
CA ASN A 322 -9.20 21.96 -7.18
C ASN A 322 -9.64 21.55 -5.76
N PRO A 323 -10.95 21.63 -5.42
CA PRO A 323 -11.44 21.27 -4.10
C PRO A 323 -11.13 19.82 -3.70
N GLN A 324 -11.12 18.91 -4.65
CA GLN A 324 -10.85 17.50 -4.40
C GLN A 324 -9.37 17.26 -4.06
N ALA A 325 -8.45 17.88 -4.77
CA ALA A 325 -7.02 17.78 -4.47
C ALA A 325 -6.70 18.32 -3.08
N GLN A 326 -7.26 19.48 -2.71
CA GLN A 326 -7.08 20.07 -1.39
C GLN A 326 -7.65 19.17 -0.28
N PHE A 327 -8.88 18.74 -0.42
CA PHE A 327 -9.57 17.96 0.61
C PHE A 327 -8.97 16.56 0.77
N GLY A 328 -8.73 15.85 -0.32
CA GLY A 328 -8.15 14.52 -0.30
C GLY A 328 -6.75 14.50 0.32
N ASN A 329 -5.89 15.42 -0.09
CA ASN A 329 -4.52 15.52 0.41
C ASN A 329 -4.45 15.96 1.88
N ILE A 330 -5.24 16.95 2.28
CA ILE A 330 -5.33 17.39 3.69
C ILE A 330 -5.83 16.22 4.55
N ARG A 331 -6.84 15.51 4.10
CA ARG A 331 -7.40 14.35 4.78
C ARG A 331 -6.34 13.28 5.00
N ALA A 332 -5.59 12.89 3.97
CA ALA A 332 -4.54 11.87 4.05
C ALA A 332 -3.54 12.18 5.17
N VAL A 333 -2.98 13.41 5.19
CA VAL A 333 -2.03 13.82 6.24
C VAL A 333 -2.69 13.86 7.63
N LYS A 334 -3.94 14.30 7.72
CA LYS A 334 -4.66 14.37 9.00
C LYS A 334 -5.03 12.99 9.53
N GLU A 335 -5.42 12.06 8.69
CA GLU A 335 -5.65 10.65 9.08
C GLU A 335 -4.37 10.01 9.60
N LEU A 336 -3.27 10.15 8.85
CA LEU A 336 -1.94 9.71 9.26
C LEU A 336 -1.60 10.22 10.66
N ARG A 337 -1.69 11.54 10.87
CA ARG A 337 -1.32 12.15 12.15
C ARG A 337 -2.29 11.77 13.26
N SER A 338 -3.58 11.65 12.96
CA SER A 338 -4.59 11.21 13.91
C SER A 338 -4.33 9.78 14.39
N ALA A 339 -4.07 8.84 13.50
CA ALA A 339 -3.70 7.47 13.84
C ALA A 339 -2.46 7.46 14.73
N ALA A 340 -1.39 8.17 14.34
CA ALA A 340 -0.16 8.27 15.13
C ALA A 340 -0.39 8.84 16.54
N ASN A 341 -1.20 9.89 16.68
CA ASN A 341 -1.53 10.48 17.98
C ASN A 341 -2.28 9.51 18.87
N GLN A 342 -3.23 8.74 18.31
CA GLN A 342 -4.07 7.81 19.07
C GLN A 342 -3.30 6.56 19.50
N THR A 343 -2.31 6.12 18.70
CA THR A 343 -1.47 4.95 18.99
C THR A 343 -0.19 5.30 19.76
N GLY A 344 0.10 6.60 19.94
CA GLY A 344 1.32 7.06 20.62
C GLY A 344 2.57 7.02 19.74
N CYS A 345 2.43 6.89 18.43
CA CYS A 345 3.56 6.95 17.48
C CYS A 345 4.06 8.41 17.35
N ASN A 346 5.35 8.61 17.54
CA ASN A 346 5.97 9.94 17.43
C ASN A 346 6.47 10.26 16.01
N ARG A 347 6.55 9.25 15.14
CA ARG A 347 7.07 9.41 13.77
C ARG A 347 5.95 9.13 12.77
N THR A 348 5.87 9.99 11.77
CA THR A 348 4.94 9.89 10.63
C THR A 348 5.73 10.18 9.37
N LEU A 349 5.70 9.26 8.42
CA LEU A 349 6.45 9.36 7.18
C LEU A 349 5.54 9.83 6.04
N SER A 350 6.12 10.59 5.10
CA SER A 350 5.53 10.80 3.78
C SER A 350 6.54 10.39 2.71
N GLU A 351 6.11 9.52 1.80
CA GLU A 351 6.68 9.41 0.48
C GLU A 351 6.27 10.67 -0.27
N THR A 352 7.24 11.44 -0.78
CA THR A 352 6.96 12.80 -1.24
C THR A 352 7.62 13.08 -2.57
N TYR A 353 6.97 13.92 -3.39
CA TYR A 353 7.42 14.46 -4.68
C TYR A 353 7.25 13.52 -5.88
N GLY A 354 6.77 12.28 -5.72
CA GLY A 354 6.59 11.36 -6.83
C GLY A 354 5.70 11.93 -7.93
N GLY A 355 6.16 11.88 -9.19
CA GLY A 355 5.40 12.34 -10.34
C GLY A 355 5.23 13.86 -10.49
N GLY A 356 5.89 14.67 -9.66
CA GLY A 356 5.84 16.13 -9.74
C GLY A 356 6.45 16.72 -11.02
N GLY A 357 7.38 15.98 -11.64
CA GLY A 357 7.97 16.35 -12.92
C GLY A 357 9.42 16.82 -12.84
N TRP A 358 10.04 16.99 -14.01
CA TRP A 358 11.44 17.44 -14.12
C TRP A 358 11.62 18.94 -13.88
N ASP A 359 10.56 19.71 -13.90
CA ASP A 359 10.52 21.17 -13.77
C ASP A 359 10.27 21.65 -12.32
N GLU A 360 10.16 20.72 -11.34
CA GLU A 360 10.06 21.10 -9.93
C GLU A 360 11.31 21.82 -9.44
N THR A 361 11.06 22.84 -8.62
CA THR A 361 12.07 23.72 -8.05
C THR A 361 12.17 23.60 -6.54
N PHE A 362 13.20 24.15 -5.92
CA PHE A 362 13.30 24.24 -4.43
C PHE A 362 12.10 24.96 -3.80
N LYS A 363 11.48 25.89 -4.51
CA LYS A 363 10.27 26.56 -4.04
C LYS A 363 9.11 25.57 -3.93
N ASP A 364 8.97 24.68 -4.92
CA ASP A 364 7.93 23.66 -4.95
C ASP A 364 8.17 22.62 -3.86
N PHE A 365 9.40 22.09 -3.78
CA PHE A 365 9.78 21.14 -2.72
C PHE A 365 9.55 21.71 -1.32
N LYS A 366 9.95 22.97 -1.10
CA LYS A 366 9.76 23.60 0.20
C LYS A 366 8.28 23.85 0.51
N ARG A 367 7.51 24.30 -0.46
CA ARG A 367 6.08 24.57 -0.30
C ARG A 367 5.32 23.31 0.10
N LEU A 368 5.53 22.20 -0.64
CA LEU A 368 4.87 20.93 -0.36
C LEU A 368 5.30 20.37 0.99
N GLY A 369 6.59 20.28 1.23
CA GLY A 369 7.11 19.75 2.51
C GLY A 369 6.71 20.59 3.71
N ASP A 370 6.74 21.92 3.65
CA ASP A 370 6.27 22.78 4.75
C ASP A 370 4.80 22.54 5.08
N TRP A 371 3.98 22.35 4.04
CA TRP A 371 2.56 22.06 4.18
C TRP A 371 2.34 20.71 4.85
N GLU A 372 3.03 19.65 4.41
CA GLU A 372 2.96 18.33 5.03
C GLU A 372 3.38 18.37 6.51
N TYR A 373 4.50 19.03 6.81
CA TYR A 373 4.99 19.16 8.19
C TYR A 373 4.05 19.97 9.08
N ALA A 374 3.45 21.02 8.54
CA ALA A 374 2.44 21.80 9.26
C ALA A 374 1.19 20.96 9.60
N LEU A 375 0.83 20.00 8.75
CA LEU A 375 -0.29 19.10 8.96
C LEU A 375 0.03 17.88 9.83
N GLY A 376 1.31 17.52 9.99
CA GLY A 376 1.69 16.48 10.95
C GLY A 376 2.70 15.42 10.48
N VAL A 377 3.25 15.52 9.28
CA VAL A 377 4.42 14.71 8.84
C VAL A 377 5.66 15.17 9.60
N ASN A 378 6.56 14.24 9.90
CA ASN A 378 7.86 14.57 10.50
C ASN A 378 9.01 13.64 10.07
N PHE A 379 8.79 12.88 9.01
CA PHE A 379 9.83 12.08 8.35
C PHE A 379 9.53 12.06 6.85
N MET A 380 10.50 12.47 6.03
CA MET A 380 10.32 12.57 4.58
C MET A 380 11.15 11.52 3.86
N ASN A 381 10.49 10.81 2.95
CA ASN A 381 11.08 9.89 2.00
C ASN A 381 10.91 10.47 0.60
N GLN A 382 11.99 10.82 -0.06
CA GLN A 382 11.92 11.39 -1.41
C GLN A 382 11.74 10.29 -2.47
N HIS A 383 10.77 10.43 -3.30
CA HIS A 383 10.49 9.60 -4.47
C HIS A 383 11.03 10.30 -5.74
N LEU A 384 12.05 9.78 -6.42
CA LEU A 384 12.95 8.64 -6.27
C LEU A 384 14.42 9.06 -6.49
N ALA A 385 15.38 8.31 -5.95
CA ALA A 385 16.79 8.50 -6.23
C ALA A 385 17.32 7.39 -7.16
N HIS A 386 17.22 7.58 -8.46
CA HIS A 386 17.57 6.59 -9.47
C HIS A 386 19.09 6.37 -9.59
N MET A 387 19.52 5.10 -9.63
CA MET A 387 20.88 4.73 -9.95
C MET A 387 21.24 5.11 -11.39
N THR A 388 20.32 4.91 -12.33
CA THR A 388 20.50 5.27 -13.74
C THR A 388 19.20 5.77 -14.38
N LEU A 389 19.32 6.71 -15.33
CA LEU A 389 18.22 7.26 -16.13
C LEU A 389 18.22 6.73 -17.57
N THR A 390 19.02 5.74 -17.88
CA THR A 390 19.14 5.23 -19.25
C THR A 390 17.83 4.67 -19.76
N GLY A 391 17.41 5.12 -20.96
CA GLY A 391 16.20 4.66 -21.63
C GLY A 391 14.92 5.15 -20.97
N ALA A 392 13.95 4.28 -20.77
CA ALA A 392 12.64 4.59 -20.22
C ALA A 392 12.68 4.94 -18.72
N ARG A 393 13.76 4.61 -18.00
CA ARG A 393 13.91 4.87 -16.56
C ARG A 393 13.74 6.34 -16.17
N LYS A 394 14.06 7.26 -17.09
CA LYS A 394 13.86 8.72 -16.90
C LYS A 394 12.41 9.16 -16.82
N TYR A 395 11.46 8.29 -17.20
CA TYR A 395 10.02 8.55 -17.11
C TYR A 395 9.40 7.99 -15.83
N ASP A 396 10.18 7.28 -15.01
CA ASP A 396 9.69 6.67 -13.79
C ASP A 396 9.51 7.73 -12.69
N TYR A 397 8.40 8.41 -12.73
CA TYR A 397 7.88 9.36 -11.74
C TYR A 397 8.92 10.40 -11.25
N PRO A 398 9.51 11.24 -12.14
CA PRO A 398 10.40 12.32 -11.73
C PRO A 398 9.71 13.30 -10.76
N PRO A 399 10.46 14.09 -9.98
CA PRO A 399 11.89 14.42 -10.10
C PRO A 399 12.82 13.34 -9.57
N VAL A 400 14.14 13.51 -9.79
CA VAL A 400 15.16 12.54 -9.38
C VAL A 400 16.13 13.15 -8.37
N PHE A 401 16.27 12.51 -7.22
CA PHE A 401 17.02 12.99 -6.05
C PHE A 401 18.44 12.39 -6.01
N THR A 402 19.21 12.65 -7.08
CA THR A 402 20.62 12.29 -7.23
C THR A 402 21.34 13.32 -8.10
N TYR A 403 22.62 13.11 -8.34
CA TYR A 403 23.47 13.91 -9.24
C TYR A 403 22.91 14.06 -10.67
N HIS A 404 21.89 13.30 -11.04
CA HIS A 404 21.20 13.47 -12.34
C HIS A 404 20.39 14.76 -12.42
N SER A 405 20.04 15.36 -11.29
CA SER A 405 19.33 16.64 -11.24
C SER A 405 20.31 17.81 -11.05
N PRO A 406 20.17 18.90 -11.83
CA PRO A 406 21.13 20.00 -11.79
C PRO A 406 21.17 20.74 -10.44
N TRP A 407 20.09 20.69 -9.68
CA TRP A 407 19.96 21.34 -8.37
C TRP A 407 20.48 20.45 -7.21
N TRP A 408 20.87 19.21 -7.45
CA TRP A 408 21.26 18.25 -6.42
C TRP A 408 22.41 18.73 -5.53
N PRO A 409 23.47 19.39 -6.04
CA PRO A 409 24.57 19.88 -5.19
C PRO A 409 24.11 20.82 -4.06
N ASP A 410 23.00 21.55 -4.26
CA ASP A 410 22.45 22.51 -3.30
C ASP A 410 21.32 21.91 -2.45
N TYR A 411 20.89 20.67 -2.69
CA TYR A 411 19.75 20.04 -2.03
C TYR A 411 19.98 19.86 -0.52
N ARG A 412 21.23 19.88 -0.07
CA ARG A 412 21.58 19.84 1.34
C ARG A 412 20.90 20.93 2.18
N GLU A 413 20.68 22.10 1.62
CA GLU A 413 20.02 23.21 2.31
C GLU A 413 18.60 22.82 2.75
N LEU A 414 17.84 22.13 1.88
CA LEU A 414 16.53 21.61 2.21
C LEU A 414 16.59 20.44 3.19
N ASN A 415 17.50 19.49 3.01
CA ASN A 415 17.65 18.37 3.93
C ASN A 415 18.06 18.82 5.35
N ASP A 416 18.93 19.81 5.46
CA ASP A 416 19.29 20.40 6.76
C ASP A 416 18.09 21.15 7.39
N TYR A 417 17.29 21.81 6.58
CA TYR A 417 16.05 22.46 7.01
C TYR A 417 15.03 21.41 7.53
N TYR A 418 14.72 20.38 6.73
CA TYR A 418 13.78 19.34 7.12
C TYR A 418 14.26 18.48 8.28
N GLY A 419 15.56 18.22 8.38
CA GLY A 419 16.13 17.55 9.56
C GLY A 419 15.85 18.31 10.86
N ARG A 420 15.96 19.64 10.85
CA ARG A 420 15.62 20.49 12.00
C ARG A 420 14.12 20.50 12.30
N LEU A 421 13.27 20.57 11.27
CA LEU A 421 11.82 20.47 11.42
C LEU A 421 11.42 19.10 11.98
N SER A 422 11.92 18.01 11.42
CA SER A 422 11.66 16.65 11.89
C SER A 422 11.98 16.49 13.37
N PHE A 423 13.13 17.00 13.81
CA PHE A 423 13.51 16.98 15.22
C PHE A 423 12.49 17.72 16.10
N VAL A 424 12.09 18.92 15.72
CA VAL A 424 11.14 19.73 16.50
C VAL A 424 9.75 19.08 16.50
N MET A 425 9.26 18.70 15.32
CA MET A 425 7.89 18.16 15.13
C MET A 425 7.71 16.75 15.69
N SER A 426 8.80 16.01 15.93
CA SER A 426 8.76 14.70 16.60
C SER A 426 8.81 14.78 18.13
N LYS A 427 8.94 15.98 18.70
CA LYS A 427 8.97 16.20 20.15
C LYS A 427 7.67 16.79 20.64
N GLY A 428 7.30 16.43 21.85
CA GLY A 428 6.08 16.93 22.48
C GLY A 428 4.81 16.18 22.05
N ILE A 429 3.69 16.75 22.45
CA ILE A 429 2.34 16.19 22.21
C ILE A 429 1.53 17.24 21.45
N GLN A 430 0.96 16.84 20.32
CA GLN A 430 0.02 17.70 19.60
C GLN A 430 -1.26 17.86 20.41
N LYS A 431 -1.68 19.10 20.65
CA LYS A 431 -2.96 19.40 21.28
C LYS A 431 -4.01 19.65 20.20
N ASN A 432 -5.15 19.01 20.34
CA ASN A 432 -6.28 19.17 19.43
C ASN A 432 -7.53 19.48 20.28
N ASP A 433 -8.14 20.62 20.04
CA ASP A 433 -9.37 21.07 20.73
C ASP A 433 -10.64 20.69 19.93
N ILE A 434 -10.49 20.23 18.69
CA ILE A 434 -11.57 19.85 17.79
C ILE A 434 -11.40 18.41 17.36
N LEU A 435 -12.45 17.61 17.55
CA LEU A 435 -12.58 16.25 17.03
C LEU A 435 -13.41 16.28 15.75
N VAL A 436 -12.86 15.72 14.68
CA VAL A 436 -13.59 15.45 13.44
C VAL A 436 -13.81 13.94 13.33
N LEU A 437 -15.07 13.53 13.20
CA LEU A 437 -15.40 12.11 13.00
C LEU A 437 -15.29 11.78 11.50
N GLU A 438 -14.50 10.78 11.18
CA GLU A 438 -14.42 10.21 9.83
C GLU A 438 -15.73 9.47 9.51
N PRO A 439 -16.39 9.77 8.37
CA PRO A 439 -17.70 9.20 8.07
C PRO A 439 -17.63 7.81 7.40
N ASN A 440 -16.67 6.94 7.76
CA ASN A 440 -16.43 5.64 7.11
C ASN A 440 -17.67 4.76 7.05
N SER A 441 -18.42 4.62 8.16
CA SER A 441 -19.66 3.85 8.15
C SER A 441 -20.70 4.36 7.16
N THR A 442 -20.73 5.68 6.92
CA THR A 442 -21.60 6.28 5.90
C THR A 442 -21.06 5.98 4.50
N LEU A 443 -19.76 6.16 4.31
CA LEU A 443 -19.11 5.87 3.02
C LEU A 443 -19.29 4.41 2.63
N TRP A 444 -19.08 3.47 3.54
CA TRP A 444 -19.29 2.04 3.32
C TRP A 444 -20.73 1.72 2.87
N SER A 445 -21.71 2.49 3.34
CA SER A 445 -23.10 2.29 2.92
C SER A 445 -23.37 2.80 1.50
N TYR A 446 -22.66 3.81 1.02
CA TYR A 446 -22.96 4.47 -0.26
C TYR A 446 -21.95 4.21 -1.38
N TYR A 447 -20.70 3.81 -1.08
CA TYR A 447 -19.59 3.65 -2.04
C TYR A 447 -19.04 2.22 -2.09
N VAL A 448 -19.86 1.23 -1.89
CA VAL A 448 -19.46 -0.20 -1.92
C VAL A 448 -18.91 -0.65 -3.29
N HIS A 449 -19.28 0.06 -4.36
CA HIS A 449 -18.93 -0.23 -5.76
C HIS A 449 -18.22 0.90 -6.47
N ALA A 450 -17.87 1.95 -5.81
CA ALA A 450 -17.35 3.14 -6.47
C ALA A 450 -15.93 2.95 -6.98
#